data_529b1608f8ab6fb26b4ff77e5bb722d5
#
_entry.id   529b1608f8ab6fb26b4ff77e5bb722d5
#
_cell.length_a   1.000
_cell.length_b   1.000
_cell.length_c   1.000
_cell.angle_alpha   90.00
_cell.angle_beta   90.00
_cell.angle_gamma   90.00
#
_symmetry.space_group_name_H-M   'P 1'
#
loop_
_entity.id
_entity.type
_entity.pdbx_description
1 polymer ?
#
loop_
_entity_poly.entity_id
_entity_poly.type
_entity_poly.pdbx_seq_one_letter_code
_entity_poly.pdbx_strand_id
1 'polypeptide(L)'
;MSNIIEDTPVKPVGLTIHILIILLWGILTGVCCRLYSLKIGALGIVGLGILYMGVAVILFKTNAIWYPIIIPLFIQAPLAFAGAVGIEYSRLFKEFLVKLRMEEDLTSAHDLQMSMLPANCPEVEGYQIAASSTMAMEVGGDFFDFFTIGEGKVGLIIGDVTGKSVSGALVMSASRSVFR
;
A
#
# COMPACT_ATOMS: atom_id res chain seq x y z
N MET A 1 -46.24 -6.56 26.98
CA MET A 1 -47.53 -6.62 27.70
C MET A 1 -48.07 -8.06 27.81
N SER A 2 -47.93 -8.95 26.82
CA SER A 2 -48.42 -10.34 26.88
C SER A 2 -47.80 -11.16 28.04
N ASN A 3 -46.53 -10.99 28.35
CA ASN A 3 -45.84 -11.76 29.40
C ASN A 3 -46.36 -11.51 30.85
N ILE A 4 -47.06 -10.39 31.05
CA ILE A 4 -47.68 -10.09 32.35
C ILE A 4 -49.02 -10.80 32.48
N ILE A 5 -49.68 -11.10 31.36
CA ILE A 5 -50.99 -11.77 31.31
C ILE A 5 -50.81 -13.29 31.42
N GLU A 6 -49.67 -13.84 30.94
CA GLU A 6 -49.37 -15.28 30.92
C GLU A 6 -48.51 -15.76 32.11
N ASP A 7 -48.17 -14.86 33.05
CA ASP A 7 -47.35 -15.13 34.24
C ASP A 7 -45.95 -15.74 33.93
N THR A 8 -45.43 -15.51 32.70
CA THR A 8 -44.11 -15.99 32.27
C THR A 8 -43.06 -14.88 32.43
N PRO A 9 -42.27 -14.86 33.51
CA PRO A 9 -41.25 -13.83 33.71
C PRO A 9 -40.12 -13.99 32.68
N VAL A 10 -39.79 -12.89 31.98
CA VAL A 10 -38.61 -12.86 31.06
C VAL A 10 -37.35 -13.00 31.90
N LYS A 11 -36.53 -14.00 31.59
CA LYS A 11 -35.27 -14.27 32.29
C LYS A 11 -34.06 -13.84 31.44
N PRO A 12 -33.08 -13.14 32.02
CA PRO A 12 -31.82 -12.89 31.32
C PRO A 12 -31.03 -14.19 31.17
N VAL A 13 -30.24 -14.30 30.13
CA VAL A 13 -29.24 -15.39 29.96
C VAL A 13 -28.29 -15.37 31.16
N GLY A 14 -27.91 -16.55 31.66
CA GLY A 14 -26.94 -16.68 32.74
C GLY A 14 -25.61 -15.96 32.41
N LEU A 15 -24.96 -15.37 33.40
CA LEU A 15 -23.75 -14.54 33.22
C LEU A 15 -22.66 -15.23 32.42
N THR A 16 -22.40 -16.52 32.65
CA THR A 16 -21.38 -17.30 31.94
C THR A 16 -21.68 -17.38 30.45
N ILE A 17 -22.95 -17.69 30.10
CA ILE A 17 -23.38 -17.79 28.70
C ILE A 17 -23.33 -16.41 28.03
N HIS A 18 -23.70 -15.35 28.76
CA HIS A 18 -23.62 -13.96 28.28
C HIS A 18 -22.18 -13.60 27.88
N ILE A 19 -21.19 -13.88 28.74
CA ILE A 19 -19.77 -13.62 28.48
C ILE A 19 -19.29 -14.45 27.29
N LEU A 20 -19.65 -15.73 27.20
CA LEU A 20 -19.26 -16.59 26.07
C LEU A 20 -19.80 -16.08 24.73
N ILE A 21 -21.06 -15.64 24.69
CA ILE A 21 -21.65 -15.05 23.46
C ILE A 21 -20.85 -13.81 23.03
N ILE A 22 -20.53 -12.91 23.95
CA ILE A 22 -19.76 -11.68 23.65
C ILE A 22 -18.37 -12.04 23.13
N LEU A 23 -17.66 -12.97 23.77
CA LEU A 23 -16.32 -13.40 23.34
C LEU A 23 -16.34 -14.05 21.95
N LEU A 24 -17.24 -15.01 21.72
CA LEU A 24 -17.36 -15.70 20.44
C LEU A 24 -17.73 -14.73 19.32
N TRP A 25 -18.65 -13.81 19.59
CA TRP A 25 -19.02 -12.80 18.62
C TRP A 25 -17.87 -11.85 18.26
N GLY A 26 -17.10 -11.40 19.26
CA GLY A 26 -15.93 -10.56 19.05
C GLY A 26 -14.84 -11.26 18.22
N ILE A 27 -14.58 -12.56 18.51
CA ILE A 27 -13.64 -13.36 17.71
C ILE A 27 -14.15 -13.52 16.28
N LEU A 28 -15.42 -13.87 16.09
CA LEU A 28 -16.01 -14.12 14.77
C LEU A 28 -15.97 -12.85 13.89
N THR A 29 -16.38 -11.70 14.43
CA THR A 29 -16.34 -10.44 13.71
C THR A 29 -14.91 -9.98 13.42
N GLY A 30 -13.98 -10.14 14.36
CA GLY A 30 -12.57 -9.82 14.18
C GLY A 30 -11.90 -10.69 13.11
N VAL A 31 -12.15 -12.00 13.11
CA VAL A 31 -11.65 -12.92 12.07
C VAL A 31 -12.24 -12.59 10.72
N CYS A 32 -13.53 -12.31 10.63
CA CYS A 32 -14.20 -11.92 9.39
C CYS A 32 -13.56 -10.66 8.79
N CYS A 33 -13.28 -9.64 9.60
CA CYS A 33 -12.62 -8.42 9.16
C CYS A 33 -11.16 -8.64 8.71
N ARG A 34 -10.48 -9.64 9.25
CA ARG A 34 -9.05 -9.90 8.95
C ARG A 34 -8.83 -10.77 7.72
N LEU A 35 -9.69 -11.75 7.49
CA LEU A 35 -9.50 -12.73 6.41
C LEU A 35 -10.02 -12.26 5.06
N TYR A 36 -10.96 -11.35 5.05
CA TYR A 36 -11.60 -10.87 3.83
C TYR A 36 -11.26 -9.42 3.54
N SER A 37 -11.40 -9.03 2.26
CA SER A 37 -11.28 -7.61 1.89
C SER A 37 -12.31 -6.77 2.66
N LEU A 38 -12.00 -5.48 2.88
CA LEU A 38 -12.82 -4.57 3.68
C LEU A 38 -14.31 -4.59 3.26
N LYS A 39 -14.60 -4.67 1.96
CA LYS A 39 -15.97 -4.73 1.42
C LYS A 39 -16.68 -6.04 1.78
N ILE A 40 -16.00 -7.17 1.63
CA ILE A 40 -16.55 -8.51 1.95
C ILE A 40 -16.69 -8.66 3.46
N GLY A 41 -15.72 -8.17 4.23
CA GLY A 41 -15.77 -8.15 5.69
C GLY A 41 -16.96 -7.34 6.22
N ALA A 42 -17.22 -6.16 5.66
CA ALA A 42 -18.39 -5.35 6.00
C ALA A 42 -19.72 -6.07 5.72
N LEU A 43 -19.86 -6.66 4.54
CA LEU A 43 -21.03 -7.46 4.17
C LEU A 43 -21.21 -8.67 5.09
N GLY A 44 -20.11 -9.34 5.46
CA GLY A 44 -20.10 -10.45 6.40
C GLY A 44 -20.58 -10.05 7.80
N ILE A 45 -20.12 -8.92 8.32
CA ILE A 45 -20.58 -8.40 9.63
C ILE A 45 -22.07 -8.10 9.60
N VAL A 46 -22.57 -7.46 8.55
CA VAL A 46 -24.00 -7.15 8.39
C VAL A 46 -24.82 -8.44 8.31
N GLY A 47 -24.39 -9.42 7.50
CA GLY A 47 -25.07 -10.71 7.38
C GLY A 47 -25.11 -11.49 8.69
N LEU A 48 -23.96 -11.56 9.40
CA LEU A 48 -23.87 -12.15 10.73
C LEU A 48 -24.76 -11.42 11.74
N GLY A 49 -24.84 -10.10 11.70
CA GLY A 49 -25.68 -9.29 12.55
C GLY A 49 -27.17 -9.58 12.35
N ILE A 50 -27.61 -9.70 11.09
CA ILE A 50 -29.00 -10.06 10.75
C ILE A 50 -29.30 -11.48 11.26
N LEU A 51 -28.42 -12.43 11.04
CA LEU A 51 -28.57 -13.80 11.51
C LEU A 51 -28.67 -13.86 13.06
N TYR A 52 -27.77 -13.15 13.76
CA TYR A 52 -27.78 -13.08 15.21
C TYR A 52 -29.08 -12.48 15.74
N MET A 53 -29.54 -11.39 15.14
CA MET A 53 -30.82 -10.75 15.52
C MET A 53 -32.00 -11.71 15.31
N GLY A 54 -32.04 -12.42 14.16
CA GLY A 54 -33.08 -13.40 13.87
C GLY A 54 -33.11 -14.52 14.91
N VAL A 55 -31.98 -15.10 15.27
CA VAL A 55 -31.85 -16.15 16.30
C VAL A 55 -32.29 -15.60 17.65
N ALA A 56 -31.82 -14.42 18.04
CA ALA A 56 -32.18 -13.79 19.33
C ALA A 56 -33.71 -13.58 19.47
N VAL A 57 -34.35 -13.11 18.38
CA VAL A 57 -35.82 -12.90 18.36
C VAL A 57 -36.60 -14.23 18.45
N ILE A 58 -36.14 -15.26 17.73
CA ILE A 58 -36.77 -16.58 17.80
C ILE A 58 -36.67 -17.15 19.21
N LEU A 59 -35.48 -17.14 19.81
CA LEU A 59 -35.25 -17.67 21.17
C LEU A 59 -35.99 -16.86 22.24
N PHE A 60 -36.11 -15.56 22.02
CA PHE A 60 -36.94 -14.73 22.90
C PHE A 60 -38.42 -15.13 22.84
N LYS A 61 -38.95 -15.37 21.63
CA LYS A 61 -40.36 -15.79 21.47
C LYS A 61 -40.64 -17.19 21.99
N THR A 62 -39.70 -18.13 21.88
CA THR A 62 -39.90 -19.53 22.27
C THR A 62 -39.64 -19.76 23.76
N ASN A 63 -38.63 -19.14 24.34
CA ASN A 63 -38.14 -19.45 25.69
C ASN A 63 -38.27 -18.29 26.67
N ALA A 64 -38.80 -17.12 26.26
CA ALA A 64 -38.84 -15.88 27.05
C ALA A 64 -37.47 -15.50 27.66
N ILE A 65 -36.36 -15.81 26.97
CA ILE A 65 -35.01 -15.52 27.43
C ILE A 65 -34.48 -14.28 26.68
N TRP A 66 -33.94 -13.32 27.44
CA TRP A 66 -33.31 -12.11 26.89
C TRP A 66 -31.84 -12.34 26.56
N TYR A 67 -31.46 -12.18 25.28
CA TYR A 67 -30.07 -12.27 24.78
C TYR A 67 -29.41 -10.88 24.69
N PRO A 68 -28.06 -10.79 24.83
CA PRO A 68 -27.34 -9.55 24.73
C PRO A 68 -27.27 -9.10 23.25
N ILE A 69 -27.98 -8.05 22.88
CA ILE A 69 -28.03 -7.53 21.50
C ILE A 69 -27.16 -6.28 21.37
N ILE A 70 -27.16 -5.41 22.38
CA ILE A 70 -26.53 -4.08 22.31
C ILE A 70 -25.02 -4.20 22.13
N ILE A 71 -24.32 -4.95 22.97
CA ILE A 71 -22.87 -5.05 22.96
C ILE A 71 -22.36 -5.69 21.67
N PRO A 72 -22.84 -6.86 21.21
CA PRO A 72 -22.37 -7.49 19.98
C PRO A 72 -22.62 -6.63 18.73
N LEU A 73 -23.80 -6.08 18.56
CA LEU A 73 -24.18 -5.40 17.32
C LEU A 73 -23.77 -3.93 17.28
N PHE A 74 -23.92 -3.20 18.38
CA PHE A 74 -23.73 -1.75 18.38
C PHE A 74 -22.37 -1.30 18.90
N ILE A 75 -21.61 -2.17 19.55
CA ILE A 75 -20.28 -1.85 20.07
C ILE A 75 -19.22 -2.69 19.38
N GLN A 76 -19.28 -4.01 19.45
CA GLN A 76 -18.21 -4.87 18.94
C GLN A 76 -18.11 -4.87 17.41
N ALA A 77 -19.23 -4.95 16.70
CA ALA A 77 -19.20 -4.97 15.23
C ALA A 77 -18.65 -3.65 14.63
N PRO A 78 -19.12 -2.45 15.05
CA PRO A 78 -18.51 -1.19 14.58
C PRO A 78 -17.05 -1.03 14.99
N LEU A 79 -16.67 -1.46 16.21
CA LEU A 79 -15.30 -1.36 16.69
C LEU A 79 -14.35 -2.28 15.90
N ALA A 80 -14.76 -3.52 15.61
CA ALA A 80 -14.02 -4.45 14.78
C ALA A 80 -13.83 -3.90 13.35
N PHE A 81 -14.89 -3.31 12.78
CA PHE A 81 -14.83 -2.69 11.48
C PHE A 81 -13.89 -1.47 11.47
N ALA A 82 -14.02 -0.56 12.44
CA ALA A 82 -13.15 0.61 12.57
C ALA A 82 -11.67 0.20 12.73
N GLY A 83 -11.39 -0.85 13.51
CA GLY A 83 -10.05 -1.42 13.64
C GLY A 83 -9.51 -1.96 12.30
N ALA A 84 -10.33 -2.68 11.54
CA ALA A 84 -9.95 -3.18 10.23
C ALA A 84 -9.65 -2.05 9.23
N VAL A 85 -10.48 -1.00 9.21
CA VAL A 85 -10.25 0.21 8.41
C VAL A 85 -8.94 0.88 8.79
N GLY A 86 -8.66 1.03 10.09
CA GLY A 86 -7.42 1.64 10.59
C GLY A 86 -6.16 0.86 10.18
N ILE A 87 -6.21 -0.48 10.24
CA ILE A 87 -5.10 -1.35 9.82
C ILE A 87 -4.88 -1.22 8.30
N GLU A 88 -5.92 -1.29 7.49
CA GLU A 88 -5.83 -1.17 6.04
C GLU A 88 -5.32 0.22 5.61
N TYR A 89 -5.84 1.27 6.23
CA TYR A 89 -5.36 2.63 5.98
C TYR A 89 -3.87 2.78 6.33
N SER A 90 -3.44 2.23 7.47
CA SER A 90 -2.03 2.27 7.88
C SER A 90 -1.11 1.52 6.91
N ARG A 91 -1.61 0.42 6.33
CA ARG A 91 -0.88 -0.35 5.31
C ARG A 91 -0.73 0.45 4.03
N LEU A 92 -1.83 0.97 3.49
CA LEU A 92 -1.83 1.79 2.27
C LEU A 92 -0.96 3.04 2.43
N PHE A 93 -1.01 3.67 3.60
CA PHE A 93 -0.17 4.84 3.90
C PHE A 93 1.33 4.49 3.91
N LYS A 94 1.70 3.35 4.47
CA LYS A 94 3.10 2.88 4.42
C LYS A 94 3.55 2.59 2.98
N GLU A 95 2.73 1.92 2.19
CA GLU A 95 3.02 1.63 0.77
C GLU A 95 3.19 2.93 -0.02
N PHE A 96 2.34 3.93 0.24
CA PHE A 96 2.43 5.26 -0.36
C PHE A 96 3.74 5.98 0.00
N LEU A 97 4.14 5.96 1.29
CA LEU A 97 5.40 6.57 1.73
C LEU A 97 6.63 5.90 1.10
N VAL A 98 6.62 4.57 0.98
CA VAL A 98 7.71 3.84 0.30
C VAL A 98 7.80 4.26 -1.17
N LYS A 99 6.67 4.39 -1.84
CA LYS A 99 6.61 4.82 -3.24
C LYS A 99 7.16 6.22 -3.44
N LEU A 100 6.77 7.16 -2.59
CA LEU A 100 7.30 8.54 -2.62
C LEU A 100 8.82 8.59 -2.44
N ARG A 101 9.37 7.81 -1.52
CA ARG A 101 10.82 7.74 -1.32
C ARG A 101 11.54 7.16 -2.55
N MET A 102 10.98 6.12 -3.16
CA MET A 102 11.56 5.55 -4.38
C MET A 102 11.57 6.56 -5.54
N GLU A 103 10.53 7.37 -5.69
CA GLU A 103 10.48 8.42 -6.70
C GLU A 103 11.53 9.52 -6.42
N GLU A 104 11.71 9.92 -5.17
CA GLU A 104 12.74 10.88 -4.75
C GLU A 104 14.17 10.35 -5.00
N ASP A 105 14.43 9.08 -4.66
CA ASP A 105 15.71 8.42 -4.89
C ASP A 105 16.03 8.33 -6.39
N LEU A 106 15.03 8.03 -7.24
CA LEU A 106 15.20 7.98 -8.70
C LEU A 106 15.45 9.37 -9.28
N THR A 107 14.77 10.40 -8.80
CA THR A 107 15.03 11.79 -9.21
C THR A 107 16.46 12.21 -8.85
N SER A 108 16.92 11.89 -7.66
CA SER A 108 18.28 12.18 -7.22
C SER A 108 19.32 11.43 -8.06
N ALA A 109 19.04 10.17 -8.43
CA ALA A 109 19.90 9.39 -9.33
C ALA A 109 19.94 9.98 -10.74
N HIS A 110 18.82 10.50 -11.25
CA HIS A 110 18.73 11.21 -12.52
C HIS A 110 19.64 12.45 -12.53
N ASP A 111 19.49 13.32 -11.52
CA ASP A 111 20.26 14.56 -11.40
C ASP A 111 21.77 14.27 -11.33
N LEU A 112 22.16 13.24 -10.56
CA LEU A 112 23.53 12.79 -10.48
C LEU A 112 24.03 12.30 -11.84
N GLN A 113 23.27 11.47 -12.55
CA GLN A 113 23.61 10.95 -13.87
C GLN A 113 23.76 12.08 -14.91
N MET A 114 22.82 13.03 -14.91
CA MET A 114 22.90 14.21 -15.80
C MET A 114 24.13 15.06 -15.51
N SER A 115 24.54 15.20 -14.27
CA SER A 115 25.76 15.94 -13.88
C SER A 115 27.05 15.24 -14.36
N MET A 116 27.00 13.96 -14.65
CA MET A 116 28.12 13.23 -15.19
C MET A 116 28.32 13.50 -16.69
N LEU A 117 27.30 13.86 -17.46
CA LEU A 117 27.42 14.16 -18.87
C LEU A 117 28.13 15.51 -19.08
N PRO A 118 28.84 15.70 -20.21
CA PRO A 118 29.47 16.98 -20.51
C PRO A 118 28.44 18.11 -20.61
N ALA A 119 28.64 19.17 -19.85
CA ALA A 119 27.78 20.33 -19.90
C ALA A 119 27.99 21.18 -21.17
N ASN A 120 29.20 21.16 -21.74
CA ASN A 120 29.55 21.95 -22.92
C ASN A 120 30.25 21.06 -23.95
N CYS A 121 30.02 21.34 -25.24
CA CYS A 121 30.75 20.75 -26.31
C CYS A 121 32.13 21.44 -26.45
N PRO A 122 33.19 20.70 -26.79
CA PRO A 122 34.52 21.26 -27.03
C PRO A 122 34.53 22.14 -28.29
N GLU A 123 35.30 23.24 -28.23
CA GLU A 123 35.58 24.06 -29.40
C GLU A 123 36.72 23.45 -30.18
N VAL A 124 36.50 23.17 -31.46
CA VAL A 124 37.50 22.58 -32.37
C VAL A 124 37.53 23.39 -33.64
N GLU A 125 38.70 23.89 -34.01
CA GLU A 125 38.88 24.72 -35.22
C GLU A 125 38.37 23.96 -36.47
N GLY A 126 37.49 24.61 -37.24
CA GLY A 126 36.89 24.05 -38.46
C GLY A 126 35.70 23.11 -38.21
N TYR A 127 35.30 22.85 -36.97
CA TYR A 127 34.16 21.99 -36.61
C TYR A 127 33.20 22.65 -35.64
N GLN A 128 31.94 22.35 -35.85
CA GLN A 128 30.88 22.69 -34.88
C GLN A 128 30.31 21.41 -34.30
N ILE A 129 30.43 21.23 -32.98
CA ILE A 129 29.97 20.05 -32.27
C ILE A 129 28.75 20.40 -31.46
N ALA A 130 27.69 19.59 -31.57
CA ALA A 130 26.49 19.66 -30.74
C ALA A 130 26.13 18.27 -30.22
N ALA A 131 25.74 18.17 -28.98
CA ALA A 131 25.27 16.93 -28.37
C ALA A 131 24.11 17.23 -27.39
N SER A 132 23.17 16.30 -27.33
CA SER A 132 22.07 16.30 -26.36
C SER A 132 21.73 14.89 -25.95
N SER A 133 21.29 14.70 -24.73
CA SER A 133 20.74 13.44 -24.25
C SER A 133 19.35 13.71 -23.66
N THR A 134 18.39 12.84 -24.02
CA THR A 134 17.05 12.87 -23.49
C THR A 134 16.71 11.48 -23.02
N MET A 135 16.56 11.31 -21.71
CA MET A 135 16.25 10.02 -21.11
C MET A 135 14.75 9.71 -21.25
N ALA A 136 14.44 8.47 -21.61
CA ALA A 136 13.06 7.98 -21.72
C ALA A 136 12.45 7.61 -20.35
N MET A 137 13.31 7.39 -19.35
CA MET A 137 12.98 7.07 -17.97
C MET A 137 13.80 7.98 -17.03
N GLU A 138 13.62 7.86 -15.73
CA GLU A 138 14.32 8.67 -14.72
C GLU A 138 15.84 8.52 -14.84
N VAL A 139 16.33 7.31 -15.15
CA VAL A 139 17.76 7.02 -15.41
C VAL A 139 17.90 6.12 -16.64
N GLY A 140 19.02 6.26 -17.38
CA GLY A 140 19.26 5.58 -18.64
C GLY A 140 20.65 4.97 -18.79
N GLY A 141 20.83 4.17 -19.85
CA GLY A 141 22.11 3.58 -20.24
C GLY A 141 22.90 4.42 -21.25
N ASP A 142 22.23 5.35 -21.93
CA ASP A 142 22.81 6.17 -22.97
C ASP A 142 23.77 7.22 -22.43
N PHE A 143 24.90 7.40 -23.05
CA PHE A 143 25.85 8.45 -22.71
C PHE A 143 26.67 8.91 -23.88
N PHE A 144 27.19 10.11 -23.76
CA PHE A 144 28.24 10.64 -24.63
C PHE A 144 29.33 11.32 -23.81
N ASP A 145 30.53 11.39 -24.32
CA ASP A 145 31.61 12.18 -23.71
C ASP A 145 32.59 12.69 -24.79
N PHE A 146 33.37 13.68 -24.41
CA PHE A 146 34.41 14.32 -25.21
C PHE A 146 35.73 14.30 -24.44
N PHE A 147 36.83 14.03 -25.11
CA PHE A 147 38.16 14.05 -24.50
C PHE A 147 39.21 14.53 -25.51
N THR A 148 40.15 15.32 -25.01
CA THR A 148 41.26 15.81 -25.82
C THR A 148 42.32 14.70 -25.98
N ILE A 149 42.65 14.34 -27.23
CA ILE A 149 43.67 13.31 -27.54
C ILE A 149 45.03 13.95 -27.76
N GLY A 150 45.09 15.24 -28.09
CA GLY A 150 46.30 16.01 -28.37
C GLY A 150 45.93 17.37 -28.97
N GLU A 151 46.91 18.14 -29.41
CA GLU A 151 46.68 19.44 -30.03
C GLU A 151 45.78 19.33 -31.25
N GLY A 152 44.64 20.02 -31.23
CA GLY A 152 43.64 20.05 -32.28
C GLY A 152 42.87 18.74 -32.51
N LYS A 153 43.00 17.73 -31.64
CA LYS A 153 42.31 16.44 -31.78
C LYS A 153 41.39 16.20 -30.60
N VAL A 154 40.13 15.94 -30.90
CA VAL A 154 39.09 15.60 -29.90
C VAL A 154 38.54 14.22 -30.20
N GLY A 155 38.49 13.38 -29.18
CA GLY A 155 37.78 12.11 -29.22
C GLY A 155 36.33 12.31 -28.82
N LEU A 156 35.45 11.58 -29.49
CA LEU A 156 34.02 11.52 -29.23
C LEU A 156 33.68 10.08 -28.89
N ILE A 157 32.88 9.89 -27.84
CA ILE A 157 32.31 8.59 -27.53
C ILE A 157 30.79 8.74 -27.38
N ILE A 158 30.09 7.79 -27.95
CA ILE A 158 28.66 7.57 -27.73
C ILE A 158 28.49 6.10 -27.34
N GLY A 159 27.74 5.85 -26.31
CA GLY A 159 27.48 4.49 -25.82
C GLY A 159 26.02 4.32 -25.44
N ASP A 160 25.52 3.14 -25.75
CA ASP A 160 24.21 2.65 -25.28
C ASP A 160 24.42 1.35 -24.48
N VAL A 161 24.12 1.39 -23.19
CA VAL A 161 24.25 0.24 -22.29
C VAL A 161 22.93 -0.51 -22.25
N THR A 162 22.97 -1.79 -22.60
CA THR A 162 21.81 -2.67 -22.49
C THR A 162 21.40 -2.83 -21.05
N GLY A 163 20.18 -2.44 -20.73
CA GLY A 163 19.60 -2.47 -19.40
C GLY A 163 18.79 -1.21 -19.15
N LYS A 164 17.66 -1.39 -18.49
CA LYS A 164 16.77 -0.28 -18.13
C LYS A 164 16.93 0.05 -16.65
N SER A 165 16.67 1.30 -16.27
CA SER A 165 16.69 1.73 -14.88
C SER A 165 18.11 1.82 -14.27
N VAL A 166 18.23 1.72 -12.97
CA VAL A 166 19.47 1.94 -12.19
C VAL A 166 20.65 1.06 -12.63
N SER A 167 20.40 -0.18 -13.04
CA SER A 167 21.47 -1.07 -13.51
C SER A 167 22.18 -0.56 -14.76
N GLY A 168 21.42 -0.07 -15.75
CA GLY A 168 21.96 0.56 -16.96
C GLY A 168 22.77 1.82 -16.62
N ALA A 169 22.25 2.67 -15.74
CA ALA A 169 22.91 3.88 -15.28
C ALA A 169 24.25 3.62 -14.57
N LEU A 170 24.34 2.57 -13.74
CA LEU A 170 25.59 2.18 -13.07
C LEU A 170 26.65 1.69 -14.07
N VAL A 171 26.26 0.82 -15.01
CA VAL A 171 27.17 0.34 -16.05
C VAL A 171 27.61 1.48 -16.96
N MET A 172 26.72 2.40 -17.32
CA MET A 172 27.03 3.62 -18.06
C MET A 172 28.10 4.45 -17.33
N SER A 173 27.89 4.72 -16.04
CA SER A 173 28.82 5.51 -15.21
C SER A 173 30.21 4.84 -15.14
N ALA A 174 30.24 3.52 -14.94
CA ALA A 174 31.47 2.74 -14.94
C ALA A 174 32.16 2.76 -16.29
N SER A 175 31.42 2.54 -17.41
CA SER A 175 31.94 2.55 -18.76
C SER A 175 32.57 3.91 -19.11
N ARG A 176 31.86 5.00 -18.81
CA ARG A 176 32.36 6.37 -19.02
C ARG A 176 33.67 6.64 -18.28
N SER A 177 33.79 6.13 -17.04
CA SER A 177 34.98 6.32 -16.21
C SER A 177 36.25 5.64 -16.79
N VAL A 178 36.08 4.59 -17.62
CA VAL A 178 37.20 3.88 -18.24
C VAL A 178 37.83 4.72 -19.38
N PHE A 179 37.07 5.63 -19.99
CA PHE A 179 37.54 6.46 -21.13
C PHE A 179 38.11 7.81 -20.70
N ARG A 180 38.09 8.13 -19.41
CA ARG A 180 38.65 9.38 -18.84
C ARG A 180 39.95 9.13 -18.12
#